data_da24eee624250d235dd286d145dcbd02
#
_entry.id   da24eee624250d235dd286d145dcbd02
#
_cell.length_a   1.000
_cell.length_b   1.000
_cell.length_c   1.000
_cell.angle_alpha   90.00
_cell.angle_beta   90.00
_cell.angle_gamma   90.00
#
_symmetry.space_group_name_H-M   'P 1'
#
loop_
_entity.id
_entity.type
_entity.pdbx_description
1 polymer ?
#
loop_
_entity_poly.entity_id
_entity_poly.type
_entity_poly.pdbx_seq_one_letter_code
_entity_poly.pdbx_strand_id
1 'polypeptide(L)'
;MRLPELDNVAITRRVARVIDHPHFQRLRRVRQLGPTAWVYPGATHTRFEHSLGVYGTTTRYLNALLGHGHVRDALEEEDLRTALMAALLHDVGHYPFAHMLEAVHHAGFDTPRHEDLAAEIIRGQAAGLTSTTETIAGLLKREMGVEPERVIQLIVSKRAALKRPVDRLLQSIISSAIDADKMDYLWRDSVHLGVPYGR
;
A
#
# COMPACT_ATOMS: atom_id res chain seq x y z
N MET A 1 -4.72 14.73 5.84
CA MET A 1 -5.91 13.85 6.07
C MET A 1 -5.78 13.29 7.48
N ARG A 2 -6.86 13.25 8.23
CA ARG A 2 -6.83 12.76 9.62
C ARG A 2 -7.31 11.33 9.66
N LEU A 3 -6.53 10.46 10.27
CA LEU A 3 -6.90 9.07 10.56
C LEU A 3 -7.04 8.90 12.08
N PRO A 4 -8.01 8.11 12.57
CA PRO A 4 -8.27 7.95 14.00
C PRO A 4 -7.03 7.52 14.79
N GLU A 5 -6.16 6.69 14.19
CA GLU A 5 -5.03 6.06 14.87
C GLU A 5 -3.69 6.75 14.62
N LEU A 6 -3.58 7.60 13.58
CA LEU A 6 -2.32 8.17 13.11
C LEU A 6 -2.28 9.71 13.16
N ASP A 7 -3.22 10.34 13.82
CA ASP A 7 -3.36 11.79 13.83
C ASP A 7 -3.52 12.39 12.42
N ASN A 8 -2.53 13.15 11.97
CA ASN A 8 -2.56 13.81 10.68
C ASN A 8 -1.55 13.19 9.71
N VAL A 9 -2.05 12.56 8.65
CA VAL A 9 -1.24 12.16 7.51
C VAL A 9 -1.11 13.33 6.55
N ALA A 10 0.12 13.80 6.33
CA ALA A 10 0.40 14.89 5.39
C ALA A 10 0.21 14.42 3.95
N ILE A 11 -0.74 15.02 3.25
CA ILE A 11 -1.05 14.71 1.85
C ILE A 11 -0.77 15.95 1.00
N THR A 12 0.19 15.86 0.10
CA THR A 12 0.46 16.90 -0.89
C THR A 12 -0.59 16.87 -2.01
N ARG A 13 -0.73 17.96 -2.78
CA ARG A 13 -1.63 17.97 -3.94
C ARG A 13 -1.30 16.89 -4.97
N ARG A 14 -0.02 16.58 -5.15
CA ARG A 14 0.46 15.52 -6.06
C ARG A 14 -0.02 14.14 -5.60
N VAL A 15 0.16 13.83 -4.33
CA VAL A 15 -0.30 12.57 -3.72
C VAL A 15 -1.82 12.48 -3.75
N ALA A 16 -2.53 13.59 -3.51
CA ALA A 16 -3.99 13.63 -3.58
C ALA A 16 -4.51 13.18 -4.96
N ARG A 17 -3.84 13.55 -6.06
CA ARG A 17 -4.24 13.07 -7.40
C ARG A 17 -4.15 11.57 -7.58
N VAL A 18 -3.16 10.92 -6.96
CA VAL A 18 -3.06 9.44 -6.94
C VAL A 18 -4.18 8.85 -6.07
N ILE A 19 -4.43 9.44 -4.91
CA ILE A 19 -5.51 9.03 -4.00
C ILE A 19 -6.88 9.17 -4.67
N ASP A 20 -7.11 10.25 -5.43
CA ASP A 20 -8.39 10.52 -6.10
C ASP A 20 -8.63 9.62 -7.33
N HIS A 21 -7.63 8.84 -7.75
CA HIS A 21 -7.80 7.89 -8.86
C HIS A 21 -8.89 6.86 -8.54
N PRO A 22 -9.83 6.56 -9.47
CA PRO A 22 -10.97 5.68 -9.21
C PRO A 22 -10.59 4.30 -8.65
N HIS A 23 -9.49 3.70 -9.13
CA HIS A 23 -9.03 2.41 -8.63
C HIS A 23 -8.52 2.46 -7.19
N PHE A 24 -7.92 3.57 -6.76
CA PHE A 24 -7.57 3.76 -5.36
C PHE A 24 -8.83 4.04 -4.51
N GLN A 25 -9.73 4.90 -4.98
CA GLN A 25 -11.00 5.20 -4.30
C GLN A 25 -11.89 3.96 -4.12
N ARG A 26 -11.77 2.95 -4.99
CA ARG A 26 -12.46 1.65 -4.86
C ARG A 26 -12.17 0.98 -3.51
N LEU A 27 -10.97 1.17 -2.95
CA LEU A 27 -10.57 0.59 -1.66
C LEU A 27 -11.46 1.03 -0.49
N ARG A 28 -12.19 2.15 -0.60
CA ARG A 28 -13.21 2.57 0.38
C ARG A 28 -14.35 1.57 0.55
N ARG A 29 -14.54 0.70 -0.43
CA ARG A 29 -15.59 -0.34 -0.43
C ARG A 29 -15.03 -1.73 -0.14
N VAL A 30 -13.71 -1.86 0.09
CA VAL A 30 -13.06 -3.12 0.42
C VAL A 30 -12.68 -3.10 1.90
N ARG A 31 -13.36 -3.92 2.70
CA ARG A 31 -13.07 -4.05 4.13
C ARG A 31 -11.73 -4.73 4.35
N GLN A 32 -10.95 -4.24 5.30
CA GLN A 32 -9.63 -4.79 5.66
C GLN A 32 -9.78 -6.25 6.11
N LEU A 33 -10.69 -6.52 7.01
CA LEU A 33 -10.87 -7.83 7.66
C LEU A 33 -12.04 -8.64 7.09
N GLY A 34 -12.55 -8.28 5.91
CA GLY A 34 -13.60 -9.04 5.24
C GLY A 34 -14.85 -9.27 6.11
N PRO A 35 -15.27 -10.54 6.37
CA PRO A 35 -16.47 -10.86 7.12
C PRO A 35 -16.31 -10.76 8.65
N THR A 36 -15.12 -10.46 9.16
CA THR A 36 -14.84 -10.37 10.61
C THR A 36 -15.80 -9.40 11.32
N ALA A 37 -16.33 -8.40 10.61
CA ALA A 37 -17.34 -7.49 11.15
C ALA A 37 -18.66 -8.18 11.59
N TRP A 38 -18.92 -9.41 11.17
CA TRP A 38 -20.06 -10.18 11.65
C TRP A 38 -19.86 -10.72 13.07
N VAL A 39 -18.61 -10.86 13.50
CA VAL A 39 -18.25 -11.28 14.87
C VAL A 39 -17.81 -10.08 15.70
N TYR A 40 -17.05 -9.16 15.10
CA TYR A 40 -16.56 -7.93 15.71
C TYR A 40 -17.19 -6.72 15.00
N PRO A 41 -18.32 -6.18 15.47
CA PRO A 41 -19.05 -5.12 14.75
C PRO A 41 -18.21 -3.86 14.46
N GLY A 42 -17.15 -3.59 15.24
CA GLY A 42 -16.20 -2.49 15.02
C GLY A 42 -15.24 -2.71 13.84
N ALA A 43 -15.09 -3.94 13.35
CA ALA A 43 -14.16 -4.30 12.25
C ALA A 43 -14.68 -3.83 10.87
N THR A 44 -15.00 -2.54 10.74
CA THR A 44 -15.61 -1.95 9.53
C THR A 44 -14.63 -1.11 8.72
N HIS A 45 -13.41 -0.90 9.21
CA HIS A 45 -12.38 -0.11 8.53
C HIS A 45 -12.01 -0.73 7.16
N THR A 46 -11.51 0.11 6.31
CA THR A 46 -11.33 -0.20 4.89
C THR A 46 -9.85 -0.26 4.52
N ARG A 47 -9.55 -0.94 3.42
CA ARG A 47 -8.20 -0.92 2.84
C ARG A 47 -7.75 0.48 2.40
N PHE A 48 -8.69 1.37 2.12
CA PHE A 48 -8.39 2.78 1.88
C PHE A 48 -7.73 3.45 3.10
N GLU A 49 -8.31 3.26 4.29
CA GLU A 49 -7.74 3.81 5.53
C GLU A 49 -6.38 3.19 5.84
N HIS A 50 -6.28 1.87 5.68
CA HIS A 50 -5.03 1.14 5.85
C HIS A 50 -3.93 1.63 4.89
N SER A 51 -4.20 1.74 3.60
CA SER A 51 -3.21 2.25 2.62
C SER A 51 -2.71 3.67 2.95
N LEU A 52 -3.59 4.53 3.45
CA LEU A 52 -3.18 5.86 3.95
C LEU A 52 -2.35 5.76 5.23
N GLY A 53 -2.67 4.82 6.10
CA GLY A 53 -1.93 4.53 7.31
C GLY A 53 -0.51 4.02 7.01
N VAL A 54 -0.39 3.07 6.10
CA VAL A 54 0.91 2.55 5.63
C VAL A 54 1.75 3.66 5.00
N TYR A 55 1.16 4.53 4.17
CA TYR A 55 1.82 5.72 3.65
C TYR A 55 2.33 6.65 4.78
N GLY A 56 1.51 6.91 5.80
CA GLY A 56 1.88 7.73 6.95
C GLY A 56 2.99 7.11 7.78
N THR A 57 2.91 5.82 8.06
CA THR A 57 3.94 5.06 8.79
C THR A 57 5.25 5.02 8.01
N THR A 58 5.20 4.79 6.69
CA THR A 58 6.38 4.85 5.81
C THR A 58 7.02 6.23 5.84
N THR A 59 6.23 7.31 5.87
CA THR A 59 6.77 8.67 6.02
C THR A 59 7.55 8.83 7.32
N ARG A 60 7.05 8.29 8.44
CA ARG A 60 7.75 8.31 9.74
C ARG A 60 9.04 7.49 9.70
N TYR A 61 9.01 6.31 9.08
CA TYR A 61 10.21 5.47 8.89
C TYR A 61 11.29 6.20 8.09
N LEU A 62 10.93 6.77 6.94
CA LEU A 62 11.88 7.49 6.10
C LEU A 62 12.47 8.70 6.84
N ASN A 63 11.66 9.47 7.56
CA ASN A 63 12.13 10.59 8.36
C ASN A 63 13.14 10.14 9.45
N ALA A 64 12.88 9.02 10.12
CA ALA A 64 13.80 8.47 11.11
C ALA A 64 15.12 8.02 10.45
N LEU A 65 15.06 7.35 9.32
CA LEU A 65 16.25 6.91 8.57
C LEU A 65 17.08 8.08 8.05
N LEU A 66 16.46 9.15 7.57
CA LEU A 66 17.14 10.37 7.11
C LEU A 66 17.85 11.13 8.24
N GLY A 67 17.51 10.84 9.49
CA GLY A 67 18.28 11.30 10.65
C GLY A 67 19.71 10.73 10.71
N HIS A 68 19.98 9.62 10.02
CA HIS A 68 21.30 9.00 9.94
C HIS A 68 22.03 9.47 8.67
N GLY A 69 23.17 10.18 8.83
CA GLY A 69 23.89 10.84 7.72
C GLY A 69 24.21 9.90 6.56
N HIS A 70 24.77 8.72 6.84
CA HIS A 70 25.14 7.75 5.81
C HIS A 70 23.94 7.19 5.02
N VAL A 71 22.75 7.12 5.65
CA VAL A 71 21.51 6.70 4.94
C VAL A 71 21.00 7.84 4.10
N ARG A 72 20.96 9.05 4.64
CA ARG A 72 20.55 10.26 3.92
C ARG A 72 21.39 10.48 2.66
N ASP A 73 22.70 10.29 2.75
CA ASP A 73 23.62 10.51 1.65
C ASP A 73 23.52 9.39 0.57
N ALA A 74 22.92 8.24 0.91
CA ALA A 74 22.69 7.11 0.00
C ALA A 74 21.32 7.13 -0.69
N LEU A 75 20.38 7.99 -0.25
CA LEU A 75 19.01 8.05 -0.77
C LEU A 75 18.81 9.32 -1.58
N GLU A 76 18.26 9.16 -2.78
CA GLU A 76 17.82 10.27 -3.61
C GLU A 76 16.34 10.60 -3.32
N GLU A 77 15.92 11.80 -3.70
CA GLU A 77 14.52 12.24 -3.53
C GLU A 77 13.53 11.34 -4.29
N GLU A 78 13.94 10.82 -5.46
CA GLU A 78 13.14 9.84 -6.21
C GLU A 78 12.96 8.53 -5.44
N ASP A 79 13.98 8.07 -4.71
CA ASP A 79 13.91 6.87 -3.88
C ASP A 79 12.82 7.01 -2.80
N LEU A 80 12.79 8.17 -2.13
CA LEU A 80 11.80 8.48 -1.11
C LEU A 80 10.38 8.51 -1.70
N ARG A 81 10.21 9.17 -2.85
CA ARG A 81 8.92 9.22 -3.54
C ARG A 81 8.47 7.84 -4.01
N THR A 82 9.39 7.03 -4.51
CA THR A 82 9.11 5.65 -4.95
C THR A 82 8.62 4.80 -3.79
N ALA A 83 9.30 4.85 -2.64
CA ALA A 83 8.88 4.12 -1.44
C ALA A 83 7.49 4.56 -0.94
N LEU A 84 7.24 5.87 -0.90
CA LEU A 84 5.95 6.42 -0.49
C LEU A 84 4.81 5.99 -1.42
N MET A 85 5.07 5.95 -2.74
CA MET A 85 4.05 5.50 -3.70
C MET A 85 3.84 3.99 -3.64
N ALA A 86 4.89 3.21 -3.44
CA ALA A 86 4.75 1.77 -3.22
C ALA A 86 3.95 1.46 -1.94
N ALA A 87 4.23 2.18 -0.85
CA ALA A 87 3.46 2.07 0.40
C ALA A 87 1.98 2.46 0.23
N LEU A 88 1.69 3.53 -0.52
CA LEU A 88 0.32 3.96 -0.79
C LEU A 88 -0.44 2.95 -1.64
N LEU A 89 0.22 2.35 -2.63
CA LEU A 89 -0.41 1.53 -3.68
C LEU A 89 -0.31 0.02 -3.44
N HIS A 90 0.37 -0.45 -2.36
CA HIS A 90 0.61 -1.87 -2.15
C HIS A 90 -0.66 -2.72 -2.18
N ASP A 91 -1.75 -2.19 -1.65
CA ASP A 91 -3.06 -2.85 -1.54
C ASP A 91 -4.03 -2.53 -2.69
N VAL A 92 -3.61 -1.74 -3.70
CA VAL A 92 -4.52 -1.30 -4.77
C VAL A 92 -5.14 -2.45 -5.57
N GLY A 93 -4.51 -3.61 -5.58
CA GLY A 93 -5.02 -4.82 -6.23
C GLY A 93 -6.04 -5.62 -5.44
N HIS A 94 -6.25 -5.31 -4.16
CA HIS A 94 -7.19 -6.06 -3.36
C HIS A 94 -8.64 -5.93 -3.85
N TYR A 95 -9.36 -7.04 -3.82
CA TYR A 95 -10.80 -7.16 -4.07
C TYR A 95 -11.50 -7.69 -2.81
N PRO A 96 -12.83 -7.60 -2.70
CA PRO A 96 -13.53 -8.11 -1.53
C PRO A 96 -13.17 -9.57 -1.25
N PHE A 97 -12.83 -9.87 0.01
CA PHE A 97 -12.46 -11.21 0.47
C PHE A 97 -11.18 -11.79 -0.16
N ALA A 98 -10.28 -10.98 -0.73
CA ALA A 98 -9.11 -11.43 -1.48
C ALA A 98 -8.34 -12.58 -0.81
N HIS A 99 -7.91 -12.42 0.43
CA HIS A 99 -7.17 -13.48 1.14
C HIS A 99 -7.96 -14.77 1.34
N MET A 100 -9.27 -14.69 1.54
CA MET A 100 -10.11 -15.89 1.65
C MET A 100 -10.25 -16.59 0.30
N LEU A 101 -10.43 -15.82 -0.78
CA LEU A 101 -10.56 -16.36 -2.13
C LEU A 101 -9.24 -16.91 -2.64
N GLU A 102 -8.12 -16.27 -2.34
CA GLU A 102 -6.77 -16.79 -2.62
C GLU A 102 -6.50 -18.12 -1.89
N ALA A 103 -6.98 -18.26 -0.64
CA ALA A 103 -6.89 -19.53 0.09
C ALA A 103 -7.75 -20.63 -0.54
N VAL A 104 -8.86 -20.29 -1.20
CA VAL A 104 -9.75 -21.22 -1.91
C VAL A 104 -9.21 -21.56 -3.32
N HIS A 105 -8.19 -20.85 -3.82
CA HIS A 105 -7.53 -21.16 -5.09
C HIS A 105 -7.12 -22.66 -5.18
N HIS A 106 -6.71 -23.25 -4.08
CA HIS A 106 -6.45 -24.69 -3.99
C HIS A 106 -7.67 -25.59 -4.26
N ALA A 107 -8.89 -25.02 -4.29
CA ALA A 107 -10.13 -25.74 -4.61
C ALA A 107 -10.54 -25.60 -6.10
N GLY A 108 -9.67 -25.11 -6.97
CA GLY A 108 -9.90 -25.02 -8.42
C GLY A 108 -10.53 -23.72 -8.91
N PHE A 109 -10.57 -22.68 -8.07
CA PHE A 109 -10.95 -21.33 -8.49
C PHE A 109 -9.70 -20.55 -8.88
N ASP A 110 -9.65 -20.08 -10.12
CA ASP A 110 -8.54 -19.24 -10.63
C ASP A 110 -8.76 -17.78 -10.21
N THR A 111 -8.24 -17.41 -9.04
CA THR A 111 -8.27 -16.02 -8.55
C THR A 111 -6.89 -15.40 -8.69
N PRO A 112 -6.76 -14.22 -9.32
CA PRO A 112 -5.47 -13.55 -9.44
C PRO A 112 -4.95 -13.16 -8.04
N ARG A 113 -3.66 -13.25 -7.85
CA ARG A 113 -3.03 -12.71 -6.65
C ARG A 113 -3.21 -11.19 -6.63
N HIS A 114 -3.50 -10.65 -5.45
CA HIS A 114 -3.73 -9.20 -5.32
C HIS A 114 -2.50 -8.37 -5.71
N GLU A 115 -1.27 -8.87 -5.49
CA GLU A 115 -0.05 -8.18 -5.91
C GLU A 115 0.07 -8.10 -7.44
N ASP A 116 -0.27 -9.19 -8.16
CA ASP A 116 -0.25 -9.23 -9.62
C ASP A 116 -1.30 -8.28 -10.20
N LEU A 117 -2.50 -8.29 -9.59
CA LEU A 117 -3.58 -7.36 -9.95
C LEU A 117 -3.20 -5.90 -9.65
N ALA A 118 -2.45 -5.64 -8.56
CA ALA A 118 -1.94 -4.29 -8.29
C ALA A 118 -1.03 -3.80 -9.42
N ALA A 119 -0.15 -4.65 -9.93
CA ALA A 119 0.71 -4.30 -11.07
C ALA A 119 -0.10 -3.98 -12.33
N GLU A 120 -1.11 -4.80 -12.65
CA GLU A 120 -2.00 -4.55 -13.79
C GLU A 120 -2.80 -3.25 -13.65
N ILE A 121 -3.34 -2.97 -12.45
CA ILE A 121 -4.08 -1.74 -12.15
C ILE A 121 -3.17 -0.52 -12.30
N ILE A 122 -1.95 -0.57 -11.78
CA ILE A 122 -0.99 0.54 -11.89
C ILE A 122 -0.68 0.81 -13.36
N ARG A 123 -0.45 -0.23 -14.17
CA ARG A 123 -0.20 -0.11 -15.62
C ARG A 123 -1.43 0.34 -16.42
N GLY A 124 -2.64 0.20 -15.86
CA GLY A 124 -3.90 0.43 -16.58
C GLY A 124 -4.27 -0.75 -17.50
N GLN A 125 -3.86 -1.96 -17.17
CA GLN A 125 -4.05 -3.19 -17.96
C GLN A 125 -5.05 -4.16 -17.32
N ALA A 126 -5.57 -3.87 -16.16
CA ALA A 126 -6.47 -4.77 -15.43
C ALA A 126 -7.78 -4.98 -16.18
N ALA A 127 -8.03 -6.21 -16.61
CA ALA A 127 -9.25 -6.59 -17.29
C ALA A 127 -10.47 -6.50 -16.34
N GLY A 128 -11.62 -6.11 -16.88
CA GLY A 128 -12.89 -6.05 -16.13
C GLY A 128 -13.01 -4.88 -15.15
N LEU A 129 -12.01 -4.02 -15.03
CA LEU A 129 -12.13 -2.78 -14.29
C LEU A 129 -12.56 -1.62 -15.21
N THR A 130 -13.21 -0.63 -14.61
CA THR A 130 -13.63 0.57 -15.33
C THR A 130 -12.43 1.26 -15.96
N SER A 131 -12.49 1.49 -17.28
CA SER A 131 -11.47 2.29 -17.97
C SER A 131 -11.43 3.70 -17.39
N THR A 132 -10.23 4.18 -17.10
CA THR A 132 -9.99 5.54 -16.62
C THR A 132 -9.33 6.36 -17.71
N THR A 133 -9.62 7.66 -17.75
CA THR A 133 -9.01 8.59 -18.72
C THR A 133 -7.50 8.73 -18.54
N GLU A 134 -7.00 8.41 -17.36
CA GLU A 134 -5.60 8.44 -16.99
C GLU A 134 -5.26 7.21 -16.16
N THR A 135 -4.08 6.63 -16.37
CA THR A 135 -3.59 5.49 -15.59
C THR A 135 -2.85 5.96 -14.33
N ILE A 136 -2.77 5.09 -13.30
CA ILE A 136 -1.92 5.37 -12.13
C ILE A 136 -0.46 5.53 -12.57
N ALA A 137 0.02 4.73 -13.54
CA ALA A 137 1.36 4.89 -14.11
C ALA A 137 1.59 6.27 -14.70
N GLY A 138 0.61 6.84 -15.41
CA GLY A 138 0.67 8.21 -15.93
C GLY A 138 0.79 9.24 -14.81
N LEU A 139 0.00 9.09 -13.73
CA LEU A 139 0.07 9.95 -12.55
C LEU A 139 1.42 9.85 -11.83
N LEU A 140 1.95 8.64 -11.66
CA LEU A 140 3.26 8.41 -11.03
C LEU A 140 4.37 9.14 -11.78
N LYS A 141 4.40 9.07 -13.11
CA LYS A 141 5.39 9.79 -13.94
C LYS A 141 5.20 11.29 -13.85
N ARG A 142 3.99 11.78 -14.12
CA ARG A 142 3.72 13.22 -14.26
C ARG A 142 3.74 13.95 -12.92
N GLU A 143 3.09 13.42 -11.90
CA GLU A 143 2.92 14.12 -10.62
C GLU A 143 4.05 13.83 -9.65
N MET A 144 4.53 12.57 -9.61
CA MET A 144 5.51 12.14 -8.63
C MET A 144 6.95 12.10 -9.18
N GLY A 145 7.12 12.06 -10.50
CA GLY A 145 8.43 11.94 -11.14
C GLY A 145 9.12 10.63 -10.75
N VAL A 146 8.38 9.53 -10.71
CA VAL A 146 8.89 8.18 -10.39
C VAL A 146 8.53 7.20 -11.50
N GLU A 147 9.38 6.20 -11.71
CA GLU A 147 9.13 5.15 -12.69
C GLU A 147 8.11 4.13 -12.12
N PRO A 148 6.96 3.93 -12.80
CA PRO A 148 5.91 3.02 -12.33
C PRO A 148 6.38 1.59 -12.12
N GLU A 149 7.24 1.08 -13.00
CA GLU A 149 7.77 -0.28 -12.89
C GLU A 149 8.63 -0.45 -11.64
N ARG A 150 9.30 0.60 -11.18
CA ARG A 150 10.07 0.57 -9.94
C ARG A 150 9.14 0.50 -8.72
N VAL A 151 8.03 1.25 -8.74
CA VAL A 151 6.98 1.16 -7.70
C VAL A 151 6.40 -0.24 -7.67
N ILE A 152 6.03 -0.79 -8.84
CA ILE A 152 5.51 -2.16 -8.97
C ILE A 152 6.51 -3.19 -8.43
N GLN A 153 7.79 -3.07 -8.77
CA GLN A 153 8.82 -3.99 -8.28
C GLN A 153 8.92 -4.00 -6.75
N LEU A 154 8.79 -2.85 -6.09
CA LEU A 154 8.79 -2.80 -4.62
C LEU A 154 7.56 -3.50 -4.01
N ILE A 155 6.44 -3.56 -4.73
CA ILE A 155 5.20 -4.21 -4.27
C ILE A 155 5.27 -5.73 -4.52
N VAL A 156 5.60 -6.17 -5.75
CA VAL A 156 5.40 -7.56 -6.17
C VAL A 156 6.63 -8.44 -6.05
N SER A 157 7.84 -7.86 -6.02
CA SER A 157 9.06 -8.65 -6.11
C SER A 157 9.48 -9.19 -4.76
N LYS A 158 10.03 -10.41 -4.74
CA LYS A 158 10.78 -10.90 -3.61
C LYS A 158 12.06 -10.07 -3.47
N ARG A 159 12.47 -9.74 -2.24
CA ARG A 159 13.65 -8.91 -1.93
C ARG A 159 14.92 -9.36 -2.66
N ALA A 160 15.13 -10.66 -2.77
CA ALA A 160 16.29 -11.24 -3.45
C ALA A 160 16.33 -10.93 -4.96
N ALA A 161 15.20 -10.64 -5.58
CA ALA A 161 15.12 -10.31 -7.01
C ALA A 161 15.45 -8.84 -7.31
N LEU A 162 15.47 -7.97 -6.30
CA LEU A 162 15.78 -6.55 -6.47
C LEU A 162 17.30 -6.36 -6.65
N LYS A 163 17.68 -5.74 -7.77
CA LYS A 163 19.09 -5.57 -8.15
C LYS A 163 19.78 -4.47 -7.34
N ARG A 164 19.10 -3.34 -7.15
CA ARG A 164 19.66 -2.17 -6.44
C ARG A 164 19.62 -2.38 -4.93
N PRO A 165 20.73 -2.17 -4.20
CA PRO A 165 20.73 -2.26 -2.75
C PRO A 165 19.70 -1.32 -2.08
N VAL A 166 19.54 -0.13 -2.65
CA VAL A 166 18.56 0.87 -2.19
C VAL A 166 17.13 0.32 -2.30
N ASP A 167 16.76 -0.35 -3.39
CA ASP A 167 15.41 -0.92 -3.56
C ASP A 167 15.14 -2.04 -2.55
N ARG A 168 16.17 -2.81 -2.17
CA ARG A 168 16.06 -3.80 -1.09
C ARG A 168 15.83 -3.17 0.28
N LEU A 169 16.46 -2.01 0.54
CA LEU A 169 16.21 -1.22 1.73
C LEU A 169 14.78 -0.68 1.73
N LEU A 170 14.35 -0.03 0.65
CA LEU A 170 13.00 0.55 0.54
C LEU A 170 11.92 -0.52 0.65
N GLN A 171 12.10 -1.68 0.01
CA GLN A 171 11.17 -2.78 0.13
C GLN A 171 11.06 -3.29 1.57
N SER A 172 12.17 -3.32 2.33
CA SER A 172 12.12 -3.78 3.71
C SER A 172 11.31 -2.87 4.64
N ILE A 173 11.07 -1.62 4.24
CA ILE A 173 10.16 -0.71 4.96
C ILE A 173 8.69 -1.11 4.71
N ILE A 174 8.38 -1.67 3.53
CA ILE A 174 7.02 -1.98 3.09
C ILE A 174 6.67 -3.45 3.35
N SER A 175 7.66 -4.35 3.20
CA SER A 175 7.46 -5.81 3.31
C SER A 175 8.68 -6.46 3.94
N SER A 176 8.63 -6.70 5.25
CA SER A 176 9.66 -7.39 6.04
C SER A 176 9.07 -8.03 7.30
N ALA A 177 9.90 -8.46 8.24
CA ALA A 177 9.42 -9.00 9.53
C ALA A 177 8.71 -7.93 10.37
N ILE A 178 9.24 -6.69 10.37
CA ILE A 178 8.65 -5.50 11.01
C ILE A 178 8.66 -4.40 9.95
N ASP A 179 7.52 -4.11 9.36
CA ASP A 179 7.35 -3.17 8.27
C ASP A 179 6.18 -2.22 8.52
N ALA A 180 6.05 -1.22 7.65
CA ALA A 180 5.01 -0.19 7.78
C ALA A 180 3.60 -0.78 7.64
N ASP A 181 3.44 -1.82 6.82
CA ASP A 181 2.17 -2.53 6.64
C ASP A 181 1.73 -3.20 7.94
N LYS A 182 2.62 -4.03 8.54
CA LYS A 182 2.33 -4.71 9.81
C LYS A 182 2.11 -3.74 10.97
N MET A 183 2.90 -2.68 11.05
CA MET A 183 2.74 -1.66 12.08
C MET A 183 1.39 -0.95 11.97
N ASP A 184 0.90 -0.70 10.75
CA ASP A 184 -0.39 -0.08 10.58
C ASP A 184 -1.53 -1.05 10.91
N TYR A 185 -1.56 -2.26 10.28
CA TYR A 185 -2.71 -3.14 10.46
C TYR A 185 -2.80 -3.70 11.89
N LEU A 186 -1.68 -4.04 12.54
CA LEU A 186 -1.73 -4.52 13.92
C LEU A 186 -2.35 -3.49 14.86
N TRP A 187 -1.93 -2.25 14.72
CA TRP A 187 -2.50 -1.16 15.50
C TRP A 187 -3.95 -0.89 15.13
N ARG A 188 -4.25 -0.70 13.85
CA ARG A 188 -5.58 -0.36 13.34
C ARG A 188 -6.61 -1.43 13.67
N ASP A 189 -6.29 -2.69 13.41
CA ASP A 189 -7.15 -3.82 13.72
C ASP A 189 -7.43 -3.89 15.22
N SER A 190 -6.40 -3.71 16.07
CA SER A 190 -6.57 -3.74 17.51
C SER A 190 -7.55 -2.66 18.03
N VAL A 191 -7.49 -1.47 17.47
CA VAL A 191 -8.41 -0.37 17.80
C VAL A 191 -9.84 -0.70 17.35
N HIS A 192 -10.01 -1.13 16.11
CA HIS A 192 -11.33 -1.42 15.55
C HIS A 192 -11.98 -2.69 16.12
N LEU A 193 -11.19 -3.69 16.47
CA LEU A 193 -11.68 -4.91 17.13
C LEU A 193 -11.88 -4.74 18.64
N GLY A 194 -11.31 -3.68 19.25
CA GLY A 194 -11.32 -3.49 20.69
C GLY A 194 -10.46 -4.52 21.45
N VAL A 195 -9.42 -5.08 20.81
CA VAL A 195 -8.52 -6.08 21.39
C VAL A 195 -7.18 -5.46 21.81
N PRO A 196 -6.48 -5.97 22.86
CA PRO A 196 -5.32 -5.33 23.45
C PRO A 196 -3.98 -5.62 22.73
N TYR A 197 -3.98 -6.23 21.56
CA TYR A 197 -2.75 -6.46 20.79
C TYR A 197 -2.46 -5.31 19.81
N GLY A 198 -1.20 -5.08 19.47
CA GLY A 198 -0.80 -4.01 18.54
C GLY A 198 -0.67 -2.62 19.15
N ARG A 199 -0.71 -2.51 20.49
CA ARG A 199 -0.56 -1.25 21.24
C ARG A 199 0.80 -1.17 21.92
#